data_d9a9e76c62d1e1f5cdba73a23cf80146
#
_entry.id   d9a9e76c62d1e1f5cdba73a23cf80146
#
_cell.length_a   1.000
_cell.length_b   1.000
_cell.length_c   1.000
_cell.angle_alpha   90.00
_cell.angle_beta   90.00
_cell.angle_gamma   90.00
#
_symmetry.space_group_name_H-M   'P 1'
#
loop_
_entity.id
_entity.type
_entity.pdbx_description
1 polymer ?
#
loop_
_entity_poly.entity_id
_entity_poly.type
_entity_poly.pdbx_seq_one_letter_code
_entity_poly.pdbx_strand_id
1 'polypeptide(L)'
;KYKDKFQSVKVAEPLLGEVGKSDTQVNPDKKRVCEAIVKAALSDGKYSSLKEAQKAGVAFVFMGHGTSHTANITYNQMQAQMKDLGYSNVFIGTVEGKPENTSCENVIQAVKKSGYKTVVLRPLMVVAGDHANNDMAGDDEDSWKSQFEAAGAFDQILTQIHGLGEIPEVQEIYIDHSAAATGEKAKASAEKESGSTEQASSQKALKDGTYLANFNTDSNMFHVNEAKEGKGTLTVKEGKMTIHIALPSKNIVNLFTGSAQEAAAKGAKLLQPVVEKVKYADGTEEEVNSFDLPVPELDKEFSVAIIGTKGKWYDHKVSVTNPVKK
;
A
#
# COMPACT_ATOMS: atom_id res chain seq x y z
N LYS A 1 -17.57 -28.02 1.52
CA LYS A 1 -18.20 -27.90 2.85
C LYS A 1 -19.45 -27.00 2.83
N TYR A 2 -19.49 -25.96 1.97
CA TYR A 2 -20.58 -24.96 1.94
C TYR A 2 -21.41 -24.98 0.65
N LYS A 3 -21.10 -25.89 -0.29
CA LYS A 3 -21.69 -25.93 -1.64
C LYS A 3 -23.23 -25.99 -1.61
N ASP A 4 -23.79 -26.71 -0.64
CA ASP A 4 -25.24 -26.91 -0.51
C ASP A 4 -25.95 -25.73 0.23
N LYS A 5 -25.19 -24.73 0.71
CA LYS A 5 -25.72 -23.57 1.43
C LYS A 5 -25.84 -22.32 0.54
N PHE A 6 -25.32 -22.39 -0.67
CA PHE A 6 -25.30 -21.29 -1.62
C PHE A 6 -25.77 -21.75 -2.99
N GLN A 7 -26.38 -20.85 -3.76
CA GLN A 7 -26.82 -21.13 -5.14
C GLN A 7 -25.63 -21.46 -6.06
N SER A 8 -24.48 -20.81 -5.83
CA SER A 8 -23.22 -21.13 -6.48
C SER A 8 -22.04 -20.84 -5.58
N VAL A 9 -20.96 -21.62 -5.73
CA VAL A 9 -19.67 -21.38 -5.10
C VAL A 9 -18.62 -21.40 -6.19
N LYS A 10 -17.86 -20.34 -6.31
CA LYS A 10 -16.76 -20.19 -7.27
C LYS A 10 -15.46 -19.99 -6.50
N VAL A 11 -14.36 -20.42 -7.09
CA VAL A 11 -13.00 -20.20 -6.57
C VAL A 11 -12.25 -19.43 -7.63
N ALA A 12 -11.77 -18.25 -7.25
CA ALA A 12 -10.92 -17.44 -8.12
C ALA A 12 -9.48 -17.97 -8.15
N GLU A 13 -8.74 -17.63 -9.18
CA GLU A 13 -7.30 -17.86 -9.23
C GLU A 13 -6.60 -17.16 -8.06
N PRO A 14 -5.52 -17.76 -7.51
CA PRO A 14 -4.73 -17.11 -6.48
C PRO A 14 -3.96 -15.89 -7.05
N LEU A 15 -3.57 -14.97 -6.18
CA LEU A 15 -2.89 -13.71 -6.56
C LEU A 15 -1.75 -13.90 -7.57
N LEU A 16 -0.93 -14.93 -7.40
CA LEU A 16 0.23 -15.20 -8.25
C LEU A 16 -0.05 -16.17 -9.38
N GLY A 17 -1.35 -16.46 -9.66
CA GLY A 17 -1.77 -17.42 -10.64
C GLY A 17 -1.30 -18.84 -10.32
N GLU A 18 -1.31 -19.71 -11.32
CA GLU A 18 -0.84 -21.09 -11.15
C GLU A 18 0.64 -21.20 -10.79
N VAL A 19 0.96 -22.13 -9.90
CA VAL A 19 2.33 -22.39 -9.46
C VAL A 19 3.21 -22.93 -10.57
N GLY A 20 2.64 -23.76 -11.49
CA GLY A 20 3.46 -24.41 -12.52
C GLY A 20 4.35 -25.54 -11.97
N LYS A 21 5.36 -25.95 -12.77
CA LYS A 21 6.14 -27.16 -12.50
C LYS A 21 7.63 -26.95 -12.22
N SER A 22 8.13 -25.74 -12.39
CA SER A 22 9.55 -25.42 -12.19
C SER A 22 9.77 -24.09 -11.50
N ASP A 23 10.91 -23.93 -10.84
CA ASP A 23 11.33 -22.72 -10.14
C ASP A 23 11.46 -21.47 -11.02
N THR A 24 11.54 -21.65 -12.32
CA THR A 24 11.70 -20.57 -13.30
C THR A 24 10.46 -20.32 -14.12
N GLN A 25 9.37 -21.04 -13.86
CA GLN A 25 8.12 -20.87 -14.61
C GLN A 25 7.39 -19.62 -14.12
N VAL A 26 7.38 -18.60 -14.95
CA VAL A 26 6.69 -17.33 -14.71
C VAL A 26 5.33 -17.28 -15.41
N ASN A 27 4.49 -16.34 -15.04
CA ASN A 27 3.17 -16.10 -15.63
C ASN A 27 2.81 -14.61 -15.56
N PRO A 28 1.75 -14.16 -16.25
CA PRO A 28 1.34 -12.74 -16.24
C PRO A 28 1.07 -12.16 -14.85
N ASP A 29 0.48 -12.95 -13.94
CA ASP A 29 0.14 -12.46 -12.58
C ASP A 29 1.39 -12.23 -11.75
N LYS A 30 2.36 -13.14 -11.79
CA LYS A 30 3.66 -12.94 -11.15
C LYS A 30 4.35 -11.68 -11.67
N LYS A 31 4.27 -11.44 -13.00
CA LYS A 31 4.81 -10.22 -13.60
C LYS A 31 4.11 -8.98 -13.07
N ARG A 32 2.78 -8.95 -13.08
CA ARG A 32 1.98 -7.81 -12.56
C ARG A 32 2.33 -7.52 -11.09
N VAL A 33 2.41 -8.56 -10.26
CA VAL A 33 2.77 -8.39 -8.85
C VAL A 33 4.19 -7.89 -8.70
N CYS A 34 5.19 -8.43 -9.42
CA CYS A 34 6.57 -7.95 -9.37
C CYS A 34 6.69 -6.46 -9.74
N GLU A 35 6.01 -6.04 -10.80
CA GLU A 35 5.99 -4.64 -11.24
C GLU A 35 5.34 -3.73 -10.18
N ALA A 36 4.19 -4.16 -9.62
CA ALA A 36 3.45 -3.40 -8.61
C ALA A 36 4.24 -3.21 -7.32
N ILE A 37 4.81 -4.29 -6.76
CA ILE A 37 5.54 -4.23 -5.48
C ILE A 37 6.82 -3.42 -5.60
N VAL A 38 7.51 -3.51 -6.73
CA VAL A 38 8.72 -2.71 -6.98
C VAL A 38 8.36 -1.23 -7.14
N LYS A 39 7.29 -0.91 -7.86
CA LYS A 39 6.78 0.47 -7.99
C LYS A 39 6.45 1.06 -6.61
N ALA A 40 5.74 0.31 -5.77
CA ALA A 40 5.40 0.73 -4.41
C ALA A 40 6.66 0.95 -3.54
N ALA A 41 7.60 0.01 -3.55
CA ALA A 41 8.84 0.12 -2.78
C ALA A 41 9.70 1.32 -3.21
N LEU A 42 9.75 1.63 -4.50
CA LEU A 42 10.43 2.81 -5.04
C LEU A 42 9.76 4.11 -4.58
N SER A 43 8.43 4.17 -4.63
CA SER A 43 7.66 5.32 -4.18
C SER A 43 7.93 5.63 -2.69
N ASP A 44 7.83 4.62 -1.83
CA ASP A 44 8.09 4.75 -0.39
C ASP A 44 9.54 5.12 -0.09
N GLY A 45 10.49 4.59 -0.87
CA GLY A 45 11.90 4.93 -0.81
C GLY A 45 12.29 6.26 -1.47
N LYS A 46 11.32 6.95 -2.11
CA LYS A 46 11.52 8.19 -2.86
C LYS A 46 12.54 8.07 -4.00
N TYR A 47 12.61 6.91 -4.65
CA TYR A 47 13.41 6.70 -5.86
C TYR A 47 12.54 6.78 -7.11
N SER A 48 13.01 7.47 -8.15
CA SER A 48 12.27 7.57 -9.42
C SER A 48 12.35 6.27 -10.25
N SER A 49 13.32 5.42 -9.97
CA SER A 49 13.50 4.14 -10.68
C SER A 49 14.42 3.17 -9.92
N LEU A 50 14.30 1.85 -10.23
CA LEU A 50 15.25 0.84 -9.73
C LEU A 50 16.71 1.14 -10.12
N LYS A 51 16.92 1.71 -11.30
CA LYS A 51 18.27 2.07 -11.75
C LYS A 51 18.89 3.20 -10.91
N GLU A 52 18.07 4.13 -10.46
CA GLU A 52 18.49 5.19 -9.53
C GLU A 52 18.84 4.57 -8.17
N ALA A 53 17.94 3.77 -7.60
CA ALA A 53 18.19 3.06 -6.35
C ALA A 53 19.44 2.17 -6.42
N GLN A 54 19.64 1.46 -7.54
CA GLN A 54 20.83 0.65 -7.77
C GLN A 54 22.12 1.49 -7.78
N LYS A 55 22.12 2.64 -8.45
CA LYS A 55 23.26 3.58 -8.45
C LYS A 55 23.54 4.15 -7.06
N ALA A 56 22.50 4.31 -6.25
CA ALA A 56 22.63 4.71 -4.84
C ALA A 56 23.05 3.56 -3.91
N GLY A 57 23.32 2.37 -4.45
CA GLY A 57 23.75 1.21 -3.68
C GLY A 57 22.64 0.54 -2.88
N VAL A 58 21.38 0.65 -3.32
CA VAL A 58 20.20 0.15 -2.60
C VAL A 58 19.72 -1.18 -3.18
N ALA A 59 19.52 -2.16 -2.30
CA ALA A 59 18.82 -3.41 -2.56
C ALA A 59 17.45 -3.40 -1.88
N PHE A 60 16.45 -3.95 -2.56
CA PHE A 60 15.13 -4.24 -2.00
C PHE A 60 15.02 -5.73 -1.72
N VAL A 61 14.63 -6.08 -0.51
CA VAL A 61 14.43 -7.45 -0.07
C VAL A 61 12.97 -7.63 0.32
N PHE A 62 12.25 -8.46 -0.42
CA PHE A 62 10.86 -8.78 -0.17
C PHE A 62 10.77 -10.09 0.61
N MET A 63 10.21 -10.03 1.82
CA MET A 63 10.10 -11.15 2.75
C MET A 63 8.68 -11.75 2.73
N GLY A 64 8.52 -12.93 2.15
CA GLY A 64 7.31 -13.74 2.22
C GLY A 64 7.27 -14.61 3.46
N HIS A 65 6.16 -15.32 3.66
CA HIS A 65 6.01 -16.24 4.78
C HIS A 65 6.89 -17.49 4.62
N GLY A 66 6.84 -18.12 3.45
CA GLY A 66 7.40 -19.45 3.23
C GLY A 66 6.37 -20.55 3.54
N THR A 67 6.63 -21.77 3.11
CA THR A 67 5.79 -22.93 3.37
C THR A 67 6.51 -24.23 3.06
N SER A 68 6.20 -25.29 3.78
CA SER A 68 6.64 -26.67 3.45
C SER A 68 5.81 -27.30 2.34
N HIS A 69 4.72 -26.66 1.90
CA HIS A 69 3.93 -27.14 0.76
C HIS A 69 4.73 -27.03 -0.55
N THR A 70 4.48 -27.93 -1.50
CA THR A 70 5.16 -27.94 -2.81
C THR A 70 5.03 -26.63 -3.61
N ALA A 71 4.03 -25.80 -3.31
CA ALA A 71 3.87 -24.47 -3.86
C ALA A 71 4.95 -23.45 -3.41
N ASN A 72 5.85 -23.82 -2.51
CA ASN A 72 6.97 -22.96 -2.06
C ASN A 72 7.88 -22.51 -3.21
N ILE A 73 7.93 -23.26 -4.32
CA ILE A 73 8.67 -22.88 -5.53
C ILE A 73 8.19 -21.53 -6.10
N THR A 74 7.01 -21.06 -5.72
CA THR A 74 6.50 -19.74 -6.13
C THR A 74 7.45 -18.61 -5.74
N TYR A 75 8.16 -18.71 -4.62
CA TYR A 75 9.14 -17.70 -4.21
C TYR A 75 10.35 -17.66 -5.17
N ASN A 76 10.81 -18.82 -5.63
CA ASN A 76 11.85 -18.90 -6.67
C ASN A 76 11.34 -18.35 -8.00
N GLN A 77 10.09 -18.63 -8.36
CA GLN A 77 9.46 -18.09 -9.56
C GLN A 77 9.34 -16.57 -9.49
N MET A 78 9.03 -15.98 -8.32
CA MET A 78 9.04 -14.53 -8.13
C MET A 78 10.45 -13.96 -8.32
N GLN A 79 11.49 -14.60 -7.78
CA GLN A 79 12.88 -14.20 -8.02
C GLN A 79 13.27 -14.31 -9.51
N ALA A 80 12.85 -15.38 -10.20
CA ALA A 80 13.06 -15.54 -11.63
C ALA A 80 12.36 -14.41 -12.41
N GLN A 81 11.13 -14.08 -12.07
CA GLN A 81 10.39 -12.97 -12.69
C GLN A 81 11.08 -11.62 -12.47
N MET A 82 11.61 -11.35 -11.27
CA MET A 82 12.40 -10.13 -11.01
C MET A 82 13.62 -10.07 -11.94
N LYS A 83 14.29 -11.20 -12.12
CA LYS A 83 15.44 -11.30 -13.02
C LYS A 83 15.06 -11.08 -14.48
N ASP A 84 13.95 -11.66 -14.95
CA ASP A 84 13.45 -11.49 -16.32
C ASP A 84 13.05 -10.04 -16.63
N LEU A 85 12.58 -9.30 -15.61
CA LEU A 85 12.30 -7.86 -15.66
C LEU A 85 13.57 -6.99 -15.58
N GLY A 86 14.75 -7.58 -15.39
CA GLY A 86 16.00 -6.85 -15.23
C GLY A 86 16.19 -6.19 -13.86
N TYR A 87 15.44 -6.61 -12.85
CA TYR A 87 15.45 -6.06 -11.49
C TYR A 87 16.57 -6.67 -10.64
N SER A 88 17.81 -6.33 -10.95
CA SER A 88 19.03 -6.97 -10.39
C SER A 88 19.29 -6.62 -8.92
N ASN A 89 18.67 -5.58 -8.39
CA ASN A 89 18.77 -5.16 -6.98
C ASN A 89 17.53 -5.54 -6.16
N VAL A 90 16.77 -6.55 -6.59
CA VAL A 90 15.59 -7.06 -5.89
C VAL A 90 15.80 -8.52 -5.52
N PHE A 91 15.56 -8.85 -4.26
CA PHE A 91 15.77 -10.17 -3.67
C PHE A 91 14.47 -10.66 -3.00
N ILE A 92 14.20 -11.95 -3.12
CA ILE A 92 13.03 -12.59 -2.50
C ILE A 92 13.54 -13.54 -1.40
N GLY A 93 12.94 -13.41 -0.21
CA GLY A 93 13.22 -14.31 0.89
C GLY A 93 11.93 -14.71 1.64
N THR A 94 12.06 -15.58 2.64
CA THR A 94 10.92 -16.07 3.42
C THR A 94 11.26 -16.25 4.90
N VAL A 95 10.30 -15.93 5.79
CA VAL A 95 10.44 -16.12 7.24
C VAL A 95 10.79 -17.59 7.57
N GLU A 96 10.03 -18.52 6.99
CA GLU A 96 10.21 -19.97 7.23
C GLU A 96 11.47 -20.56 6.57
N GLY A 97 12.22 -19.76 5.78
CA GLY A 97 13.37 -20.25 5.04
C GLY A 97 13.04 -21.39 4.07
N LYS A 98 11.87 -21.38 3.47
CA LYS A 98 11.41 -22.39 2.53
C LYS A 98 10.79 -21.79 1.26
N PRO A 99 11.41 -22.07 0.09
CA PRO A 99 12.57 -22.97 -0.12
C PRO A 99 13.85 -22.44 0.55
N GLU A 100 14.79 -23.34 0.84
CA GLU A 100 15.98 -23.05 1.67
C GLU A 100 16.82 -21.85 1.18
N ASN A 101 16.94 -21.69 -0.12
CA ASN A 101 17.67 -20.55 -0.71
C ASN A 101 17.01 -19.17 -0.43
N THR A 102 15.80 -19.15 0.14
CA THR A 102 15.07 -17.94 0.54
C THR A 102 15.21 -17.63 2.03
N SER A 103 15.99 -18.40 2.79
CA SER A 103 16.26 -18.12 4.21
C SER A 103 16.96 -16.76 4.38
N CYS A 104 16.80 -16.15 5.56
CA CYS A 104 17.43 -14.87 5.88
C CYS A 104 18.94 -14.88 5.61
N GLU A 105 19.64 -15.91 6.08
CA GLU A 105 21.07 -16.08 5.88
C GLU A 105 21.46 -16.12 4.39
N ASN A 106 20.75 -16.93 3.59
CA ASN A 106 21.03 -17.03 2.15
C ASN A 106 20.76 -15.73 1.41
N VAL A 107 19.71 -14.99 1.79
CA VAL A 107 19.41 -13.67 1.22
C VAL A 107 20.49 -12.66 1.62
N ILE A 108 20.94 -12.64 2.88
CA ILE A 108 22.04 -11.78 3.32
C ILE A 108 23.30 -12.05 2.47
N GLN A 109 23.67 -13.31 2.25
CA GLN A 109 24.83 -13.65 1.42
C GLN A 109 24.66 -13.21 -0.04
N ALA A 110 23.45 -13.33 -0.61
CA ALA A 110 23.16 -12.90 -1.97
C ALA A 110 23.28 -11.38 -2.11
N VAL A 111 22.71 -10.60 -1.19
CA VAL A 111 22.80 -9.13 -1.19
C VAL A 111 24.24 -8.68 -0.98
N LYS A 112 24.96 -9.28 -0.03
CA LYS A 112 26.37 -8.99 0.25
C LYS A 112 27.25 -9.24 -0.98
N LYS A 113 27.06 -10.36 -1.67
CA LYS A 113 27.77 -10.71 -2.90
C LYS A 113 27.51 -9.70 -4.03
N SER A 114 26.35 -9.10 -4.05
CA SER A 114 25.95 -8.11 -5.05
C SER A 114 26.50 -6.70 -4.79
N GLY A 115 27.13 -6.48 -3.62
CA GLY A 115 27.84 -5.25 -3.27
C GLY A 115 26.98 -4.07 -2.82
N TYR A 116 25.69 -4.25 -2.65
CA TYR A 116 24.78 -3.21 -2.14
C TYR A 116 25.08 -2.89 -0.68
N LYS A 117 24.91 -1.64 -0.30
CA LYS A 117 25.22 -1.12 1.04
C LYS A 117 24.00 -0.70 1.85
N THR A 118 22.95 -0.29 1.19
CA THR A 118 21.65 0.00 1.82
C THR A 118 20.67 -1.11 1.47
N VAL A 119 19.97 -1.64 2.47
CA VAL A 119 18.95 -2.68 2.30
C VAL A 119 17.60 -2.15 2.75
N VAL A 120 16.59 -2.32 1.92
CA VAL A 120 15.20 -2.01 2.24
C VAL A 120 14.43 -3.32 2.38
N LEU A 121 14.00 -3.65 3.60
CA LEU A 121 13.17 -4.81 3.90
C LEU A 121 11.70 -4.45 3.73
N ARG A 122 10.93 -5.29 3.02
CA ARG A 122 9.50 -5.10 2.81
C ARG A 122 8.77 -6.46 2.80
N PRO A 123 7.57 -6.57 3.39
CA PRO A 123 6.84 -7.83 3.35
C PRO A 123 6.32 -8.17 1.95
N LEU A 124 6.41 -9.45 1.57
CA LEU A 124 5.74 -10.08 0.43
C LEU A 124 4.55 -10.87 0.96
N MET A 125 3.67 -10.19 1.66
CA MET A 125 2.47 -10.72 2.32
C MET A 125 1.31 -9.77 2.10
N VAL A 126 0.09 -10.30 1.99
CA VAL A 126 -1.11 -9.49 1.73
C VAL A 126 -1.34 -8.48 2.85
N VAL A 127 -1.09 -8.90 4.09
CA VAL A 127 -1.20 -8.06 5.30
C VAL A 127 0.17 -7.95 5.95
N ALA A 128 0.59 -6.73 6.29
CA ALA A 128 1.79 -6.46 7.08
C ALA A 128 1.48 -6.66 8.58
N GLY A 129 1.26 -7.92 8.98
CA GLY A 129 0.91 -8.33 10.35
C GLY A 129 2.14 -8.59 11.22
N ASP A 130 2.02 -9.59 12.09
CA ASP A 130 3.02 -9.97 13.09
C ASP A 130 4.40 -10.24 12.47
N HIS A 131 4.48 -11.08 11.44
CA HIS A 131 5.74 -11.36 10.74
C HIS A 131 6.42 -10.12 10.15
N ALA A 132 5.67 -9.12 9.68
CA ALA A 132 6.27 -7.89 9.16
C ALA A 132 6.78 -6.99 10.28
N ASN A 133 6.10 -6.96 11.42
CA ASN A 133 6.45 -6.09 12.54
C ASN A 133 7.53 -6.71 13.44
N ASN A 134 7.47 -8.01 13.68
CA ASN A 134 8.38 -8.71 14.60
C ASN A 134 9.49 -9.43 13.85
N ASP A 135 9.18 -10.43 13.00
CA ASP A 135 10.22 -11.24 12.35
C ASP A 135 11.01 -10.46 11.29
N MET A 136 10.41 -9.45 10.64
CA MET A 136 11.12 -8.62 9.66
C MET A 136 11.76 -7.39 10.30
N ALA A 137 10.98 -6.56 10.99
CA ALA A 137 11.35 -5.22 11.42
C ALA A 137 11.56 -5.07 12.93
N GLY A 138 11.35 -6.13 13.71
CA GLY A 138 11.53 -6.15 15.16
C GLY A 138 12.99 -5.95 15.59
N ASP A 139 13.16 -5.73 16.89
CA ASP A 139 14.48 -5.52 17.51
C ASP A 139 15.06 -6.80 18.14
N ASP A 140 14.34 -7.93 18.08
CA ASP A 140 14.83 -9.22 18.54
C ASP A 140 15.98 -9.72 17.66
N GLU A 141 16.92 -10.47 18.26
CA GLU A 141 18.16 -10.93 17.57
C GLU A 141 17.89 -11.78 16.32
N ASP A 142 16.74 -12.47 16.29
CA ASP A 142 16.31 -13.34 15.20
C ASP A 142 15.48 -12.62 14.13
N SER A 143 15.15 -11.34 14.33
CA SER A 143 14.51 -10.53 13.29
C SER A 143 15.42 -10.34 12.07
N TRP A 144 14.85 -10.23 10.90
CA TRP A 144 15.60 -9.96 9.66
C TRP A 144 16.45 -8.69 9.76
N LYS A 145 15.87 -7.61 10.28
CA LYS A 145 16.57 -6.34 10.51
C LYS A 145 17.84 -6.57 11.34
N SER A 146 17.72 -7.20 12.50
CA SER A 146 18.86 -7.46 13.40
C SER A 146 19.91 -8.38 12.78
N GLN A 147 19.48 -9.42 12.04
CA GLN A 147 20.41 -10.32 11.33
C GLN A 147 21.17 -9.60 10.20
N PHE A 148 20.50 -8.72 9.42
CA PHE A 148 21.14 -7.90 8.40
C PHE A 148 22.14 -6.91 9.03
N GLU A 149 21.78 -6.27 10.15
CA GLU A 149 22.68 -5.39 10.92
C GLU A 149 23.89 -6.16 11.46
N ALA A 150 23.67 -7.33 12.08
CA ALA A 150 24.73 -8.19 12.62
C ALA A 150 25.68 -8.74 11.56
N ALA A 151 25.26 -8.84 10.30
CA ALA A 151 26.11 -9.26 9.18
C ALA A 151 27.29 -8.29 8.92
N GLY A 152 27.24 -7.05 9.43
CA GLY A 152 28.32 -6.05 9.35
C GLY A 152 28.75 -5.66 7.93
N ALA A 153 27.89 -5.93 6.94
CA ALA A 153 28.20 -5.76 5.52
C ALA A 153 27.48 -4.57 4.88
N PHE A 154 26.52 -4.02 5.58
CA PHE A 154 25.62 -2.98 5.12
C PHE A 154 25.77 -1.72 5.96
N ASP A 155 25.63 -0.57 5.32
CA ASP A 155 25.74 0.73 5.98
C ASP A 155 24.39 1.16 6.59
N GLN A 156 23.28 0.67 6.00
CA GLN A 156 21.93 1.02 6.43
C GLN A 156 20.93 -0.10 6.14
N ILE A 157 20.08 -0.40 7.13
CA ILE A 157 18.92 -1.27 7.00
C ILE A 157 17.67 -0.44 7.23
N LEU A 158 16.79 -0.40 6.25
CA LEU A 158 15.52 0.32 6.27
C LEU A 158 14.36 -0.69 6.21
N THR A 159 13.24 -0.35 6.80
CA THR A 159 12.02 -1.17 6.76
C THR A 159 10.84 -0.38 6.18
N GLN A 160 10.08 -1.03 5.31
CA GLN A 160 8.82 -0.52 4.75
C GLN A 160 7.72 -1.51 5.14
N ILE A 161 6.96 -1.21 6.19
CA ILE A 161 5.93 -2.11 6.73
C ILE A 161 4.60 -1.83 6.04
N HIS A 162 4.46 -2.32 4.80
CA HIS A 162 3.27 -2.19 3.97
C HIS A 162 2.91 -3.53 3.33
N GLY A 163 1.65 -3.95 3.46
CA GLY A 163 1.14 -5.19 2.87
C GLY A 163 0.86 -5.07 1.37
N LEU A 164 0.85 -6.21 0.68
CA LEU A 164 0.50 -6.25 -0.74
C LEU A 164 -0.94 -5.78 -1.00
N GLY A 165 -1.84 -6.01 -0.03
CA GLY A 165 -3.23 -5.59 -0.11
C GLY A 165 -3.45 -4.07 -0.10
N GLU A 166 -2.43 -3.29 0.26
CA GLU A 166 -2.44 -1.82 0.21
C GLU A 166 -2.12 -1.27 -1.19
N ILE A 167 -1.62 -2.12 -2.10
CA ILE A 167 -1.19 -1.72 -3.45
C ILE A 167 -2.37 -1.82 -4.42
N PRO A 168 -2.84 -0.71 -5.02
CA PRO A 168 -4.00 -0.72 -5.92
C PRO A 168 -3.87 -1.71 -7.08
N GLU A 169 -2.69 -1.82 -7.69
CA GLU A 169 -2.45 -2.74 -8.79
C GLU A 169 -2.56 -4.22 -8.35
N VAL A 170 -2.28 -4.53 -7.09
CA VAL A 170 -2.49 -5.88 -6.52
C VAL A 170 -3.97 -6.12 -6.24
N GLN A 171 -4.70 -5.13 -5.75
CA GLN A 171 -6.16 -5.22 -5.56
C GLN A 171 -6.88 -5.47 -6.89
N GLU A 172 -6.44 -4.84 -7.98
CA GLU A 172 -6.98 -5.07 -9.32
C GLU A 172 -6.83 -6.52 -9.78
N ILE A 173 -5.71 -7.20 -9.45
CA ILE A 173 -5.53 -8.63 -9.77
C ILE A 173 -6.60 -9.48 -9.08
N TYR A 174 -6.89 -9.24 -7.82
CA TYR A 174 -7.96 -9.95 -7.10
C TYR A 174 -9.35 -9.69 -7.70
N ILE A 175 -9.62 -8.45 -8.13
CA ILE A 175 -10.88 -8.08 -8.79
C ILE A 175 -10.99 -8.82 -10.14
N ASP A 176 -9.94 -8.83 -10.96
CA ASP A 176 -9.90 -9.52 -12.23
C ASP A 176 -10.15 -11.03 -12.07
N HIS A 177 -9.45 -11.68 -11.12
CA HIS A 177 -9.62 -13.11 -10.84
C HIS A 177 -11.03 -13.43 -10.34
N SER A 178 -11.60 -12.57 -9.50
CA SER A 178 -12.96 -12.73 -8.98
C SER A 178 -13.99 -12.60 -10.10
N ALA A 179 -13.85 -11.60 -10.96
CA ALA A 179 -14.71 -11.39 -12.12
C ALA A 179 -14.62 -12.57 -13.11
N ALA A 180 -13.42 -13.09 -13.38
CA ALA A 180 -13.22 -14.27 -14.22
C ALA A 180 -13.90 -15.51 -13.64
N ALA A 181 -13.82 -15.73 -12.32
CA ALA A 181 -14.45 -16.86 -11.65
C ALA A 181 -15.99 -16.78 -11.66
N THR A 182 -16.56 -15.58 -11.58
CA THR A 182 -18.03 -15.38 -11.61
C THR A 182 -18.59 -15.36 -13.03
N GLY A 183 -17.77 -15.17 -14.05
CA GLY A 183 -18.19 -14.97 -15.44
C GLY A 183 -18.69 -13.54 -15.69
N GLU A 184 -18.50 -12.64 -14.75
CA GLU A 184 -18.69 -11.21 -14.95
C GLU A 184 -17.55 -10.68 -15.83
N LYS A 185 -17.88 -9.87 -16.83
CA LYS A 185 -16.81 -9.13 -17.53
C LYS A 185 -16.20 -8.18 -16.53
N ALA A 186 -14.91 -8.36 -16.22
CA ALA A 186 -14.16 -7.31 -15.58
C ALA A 186 -14.44 -6.03 -16.38
N LYS A 187 -14.90 -4.98 -15.71
CA LYS A 187 -14.93 -3.66 -16.33
C LYS A 187 -13.48 -3.36 -16.66
N ALA A 188 -13.13 -3.53 -17.92
CA ALA A 188 -11.80 -3.23 -18.41
C ALA A 188 -11.45 -1.83 -17.89
N SER A 189 -10.49 -1.74 -17.02
CA SER A 189 -9.73 -0.52 -16.83
C SER A 189 -9.11 -0.24 -18.19
N ALA A 190 -9.64 0.78 -18.87
CA ALA A 190 -9.25 1.19 -20.20
C ALA A 190 -7.73 1.27 -20.32
N GLU A 191 -7.24 0.55 -21.30
CA GLU A 191 -5.98 0.68 -21.99
C GLU A 191 -5.20 1.96 -21.66
N LYS A 192 -4.01 1.81 -21.10
CA LYS A 192 -2.94 2.77 -21.32
C LYS A 192 -1.81 2.07 -22.06
N GLU A 193 -1.92 2.13 -23.40
CA GLU A 193 -0.76 2.01 -24.26
C GLU A 193 0.28 3.08 -23.92
N SER A 194 1.54 2.64 -23.95
CA SER A 194 2.69 3.50 -23.89
C SER A 194 2.67 4.51 -25.06
N GLY A 195 2.64 5.76 -24.72
CA GLY A 195 2.81 6.85 -25.67
C GLY A 195 3.25 8.09 -24.93
N SER A 196 4.56 8.36 -24.99
CA SER A 196 5.13 9.64 -24.62
C SER A 196 4.50 10.74 -25.46
N THR A 197 3.75 11.63 -24.87
CA THR A 197 3.63 13.04 -25.34
C THR A 197 3.03 13.87 -24.21
N GLU A 198 3.70 14.94 -23.86
CA GLU A 198 3.18 16.03 -23.07
C GLU A 198 1.86 16.51 -23.66
N GLN A 199 0.79 16.44 -22.87
CA GLN A 199 -0.36 17.31 -23.13
C GLN A 199 -1.04 17.70 -21.82
N ALA A 200 -1.17 19.00 -21.67
CA ALA A 200 -1.81 19.70 -20.59
C ALA A 200 -3.17 19.12 -20.21
N SER A 201 -3.34 18.88 -18.92
CA SER A 201 -4.58 18.46 -18.30
C SER A 201 -5.69 19.49 -18.48
N SER A 202 -6.66 19.24 -19.33
CA SER A 202 -7.97 19.87 -19.20
C SER A 202 -8.77 19.11 -18.14
N GLN A 203 -8.67 19.54 -16.88
CA GLN A 203 -9.55 19.08 -15.81
C GLN A 203 -10.98 19.47 -16.14
N LYS A 204 -11.83 18.48 -16.38
CA LYS A 204 -13.27 18.69 -16.43
C LYS A 204 -13.73 19.00 -15.01
N ALA A 205 -13.88 20.30 -14.69
CA ALA A 205 -14.35 20.74 -13.39
C ALA A 205 -15.64 20.01 -13.01
N LEU A 206 -15.66 19.41 -11.81
CA LEU A 206 -16.89 18.80 -11.31
C LEU A 206 -17.99 19.85 -11.22
N LYS A 207 -19.19 19.47 -11.61
CA LYS A 207 -20.38 20.33 -11.43
C LYS A 207 -20.72 20.42 -9.94
N ASP A 208 -21.34 21.51 -9.55
CA ASP A 208 -21.87 21.67 -8.20
C ASP A 208 -22.75 20.48 -7.82
N GLY A 209 -22.55 19.96 -6.63
CA GLY A 209 -23.26 18.78 -6.14
C GLY A 209 -22.50 18.03 -5.05
N THR A 210 -23.09 16.91 -4.63
CA THR A 210 -22.52 16.02 -3.61
C THR A 210 -22.09 14.72 -4.26
N TYR A 211 -20.89 14.27 -3.89
CA TYR A 211 -20.24 13.08 -4.42
C TYR A 211 -19.74 12.20 -3.27
N LEU A 212 -19.63 10.92 -3.52
CA LEU A 212 -18.86 10.01 -2.69
C LEU A 212 -17.47 9.89 -3.31
N ALA A 213 -16.41 10.15 -2.53
CA ALA A 213 -15.03 10.12 -3.03
C ALA A 213 -14.12 9.37 -2.07
N ASN A 214 -13.10 8.72 -2.62
CA ASN A 214 -12.08 8.08 -1.81
C ASN A 214 -11.21 9.15 -1.15
N PHE A 215 -10.88 8.95 0.14
CA PHE A 215 -9.93 9.75 0.87
C PHE A 215 -8.72 8.88 1.19
N ASN A 216 -7.61 9.14 0.55
CA ASN A 216 -6.37 8.39 0.73
C ASN A 216 -5.40 9.19 1.59
N THR A 217 -4.61 8.51 2.40
CA THR A 217 -3.66 9.10 3.34
C THR A 217 -2.43 8.20 3.47
N ASP A 218 -1.31 8.78 3.86
CA ASP A 218 -0.05 8.10 4.18
C ASP A 218 0.00 7.53 5.61
N SER A 219 -1.14 7.49 6.32
CA SER A 219 -1.19 7.16 7.74
C SER A 219 -2.22 6.08 8.06
N ASN A 220 -1.82 5.08 8.82
CA ASN A 220 -2.73 4.06 9.37
C ASN A 220 -3.54 4.56 10.58
N MET A 221 -3.18 5.71 11.16
CA MET A 221 -3.88 6.30 12.31
C MET A 221 -4.79 7.47 11.93
N PHE A 222 -4.55 8.06 10.75
CA PHE A 222 -5.34 9.14 10.19
C PHE A 222 -5.98 8.67 8.89
N HIS A 223 -7.13 8.02 8.99
CA HIS A 223 -7.90 7.51 7.85
C HIS A 223 -9.40 7.67 8.11
N VAL A 224 -10.20 7.45 7.09
CA VAL A 224 -11.67 7.44 7.22
C VAL A 224 -12.10 6.17 7.97
N ASN A 225 -13.10 6.31 8.84
CA ASN A 225 -13.70 5.21 9.60
C ASN A 225 -14.09 4.02 8.68
N GLU A 226 -13.82 2.81 9.13
CA GLU A 226 -14.02 1.57 8.36
C GLU A 226 -15.48 1.38 7.92
N ALA A 227 -16.46 1.82 8.74
CA ALA A 227 -17.87 1.77 8.37
C ALA A 227 -18.22 2.67 7.17
N LYS A 228 -17.31 3.55 6.75
CA LYS A 228 -17.43 4.42 5.57
C LYS A 228 -16.61 3.92 4.37
N GLU A 229 -16.00 2.74 4.45
CA GLU A 229 -15.24 2.09 3.38
C GLU A 229 -14.14 3.00 2.75
N GLY A 230 -13.44 3.79 3.55
CA GLY A 230 -12.42 4.73 3.06
C GLY A 230 -12.97 5.92 2.27
N LYS A 231 -14.29 6.17 2.29
CA LYS A 231 -14.95 7.20 1.49
C LYS A 231 -15.46 8.35 2.35
N GLY A 232 -15.21 9.57 1.87
CA GLY A 232 -15.81 10.79 2.39
C GLY A 232 -16.92 11.33 1.48
N THR A 233 -17.71 12.24 2.02
CA THR A 233 -18.71 12.99 1.25
C THR A 233 -18.09 14.28 0.71
N LEU A 234 -17.79 14.32 -0.57
CA LEU A 234 -17.25 15.50 -1.26
C LEU A 234 -18.39 16.41 -1.72
N THR A 235 -18.37 17.64 -1.27
CA THR A 235 -19.30 18.70 -1.72
C THR A 235 -18.56 19.67 -2.64
N VAL A 236 -19.12 19.89 -3.82
CA VAL A 236 -18.66 20.91 -4.78
C VAL A 236 -19.66 22.03 -4.83
N LYS A 237 -19.25 23.25 -4.54
CA LYS A 237 -20.07 24.44 -4.59
C LYS A 237 -19.26 25.61 -5.15
N GLU A 238 -19.72 26.21 -6.25
CA GLU A 238 -19.07 27.35 -6.90
C GLU A 238 -17.56 27.07 -7.19
N GLY A 239 -17.27 25.83 -7.63
CA GLY A 239 -15.91 25.39 -7.93
C GLY A 239 -15.03 25.11 -6.71
N LYS A 240 -15.52 25.32 -5.48
CA LYS A 240 -14.82 24.97 -4.25
C LYS A 240 -15.22 23.56 -3.82
N MET A 241 -14.23 22.78 -3.41
CA MET A 241 -14.40 21.41 -2.97
C MET A 241 -14.11 21.27 -1.48
N THR A 242 -14.99 20.55 -0.77
CA THR A 242 -14.81 20.21 0.64
C THR A 242 -15.21 18.76 0.84
N ILE A 243 -14.35 17.96 1.46
CA ILE A 243 -14.67 16.58 1.79
C ILE A 243 -14.96 16.45 3.29
N HIS A 244 -16.10 15.85 3.59
CA HIS A 244 -16.47 15.44 4.95
C HIS A 244 -15.98 14.03 5.21
N ILE A 245 -15.16 13.85 6.24
CA ILE A 245 -14.57 12.57 6.63
C ILE A 245 -14.87 12.29 8.10
N ALA A 246 -15.37 11.09 8.41
CA ALA A 246 -15.47 10.56 9.78
C ALA A 246 -14.21 9.76 10.08
N LEU A 247 -13.55 10.02 11.21
CA LEU A 247 -12.35 9.31 11.62
C LEU A 247 -12.69 8.05 12.45
N PRO A 248 -11.72 7.14 12.69
CA PRO A 248 -11.94 5.94 13.50
C PRO A 248 -12.25 6.23 14.97
N SER A 249 -11.87 7.40 15.48
CA SER A 249 -12.00 7.73 16.90
C SER A 249 -12.01 9.24 17.16
N LYS A 250 -12.05 9.64 18.45
CA LYS A 250 -11.90 11.03 18.90
C LYS A 250 -10.45 11.44 19.21
N ASN A 251 -9.46 10.61 18.86
CA ASN A 251 -8.05 10.86 19.24
C ASN A 251 -7.40 12.02 18.49
N ILE A 252 -7.84 12.30 17.25
CA ILE A 252 -7.41 13.47 16.48
C ILE A 252 -8.36 14.61 16.79
N VAL A 253 -7.84 15.70 17.34
CA VAL A 253 -8.65 16.80 17.90
C VAL A 253 -8.70 18.02 17.00
N ASN A 254 -7.73 18.24 16.12
CA ASN A 254 -7.76 19.28 15.08
C ASN A 254 -6.99 18.85 13.84
N LEU A 255 -7.40 19.40 12.70
CA LEU A 255 -6.69 19.35 11.43
C LEU A 255 -6.27 20.74 10.97
N PHE A 256 -5.29 20.79 10.10
CA PHE A 256 -4.89 22.01 9.39
C PHE A 256 -4.49 21.65 7.95
N THR A 257 -4.98 22.42 6.97
CA THR A 257 -4.55 22.26 5.56
C THR A 257 -3.21 22.97 5.37
N GLY A 258 -2.14 22.20 5.33
CA GLY A 258 -0.75 22.68 5.30
C GLY A 258 0.15 21.83 6.18
N SER A 259 1.31 22.38 6.55
CA SER A 259 2.32 21.70 7.36
C SER A 259 2.07 21.83 8.87
N ALA A 260 2.64 20.91 9.65
CA ALA A 260 2.65 20.93 11.12
C ALA A 260 3.28 22.24 11.67
N GLN A 261 4.30 22.77 10.98
CA GLN A 261 4.93 24.02 11.35
C GLN A 261 3.97 25.22 11.21
N GLU A 262 3.23 25.28 10.10
CA GLU A 262 2.21 26.30 9.86
C GLU A 262 1.02 26.16 10.81
N ALA A 263 0.61 24.93 11.12
CA ALA A 263 -0.47 24.63 12.09
C ALA A 263 -0.12 25.10 13.50
N ALA A 264 1.14 25.00 13.89
CA ALA A 264 1.62 25.43 15.20
C ALA A 264 1.82 26.95 15.32
N ALA A 265 1.74 27.70 14.22
CA ALA A 265 1.92 29.15 14.24
C ALA A 265 0.75 29.88 14.93
N LYS A 266 1.05 30.98 15.60
CA LYS A 266 0.03 31.78 16.28
C LYS A 266 -0.97 32.35 15.29
N GLY A 267 -2.25 32.00 15.45
CA GLY A 267 -3.35 32.44 14.56
C GLY A 267 -3.66 31.51 13.40
N ALA A 268 -3.07 30.32 13.35
CA ALA A 268 -3.43 29.28 12.38
C ALA A 268 -4.94 28.94 12.49
N LYS A 269 -5.62 28.87 11.34
CA LYS A 269 -7.05 28.51 11.27
C LYS A 269 -7.21 27.00 11.28
N LEU A 270 -7.34 26.42 12.45
CA LEU A 270 -7.50 25.00 12.64
C LEU A 270 -8.93 24.57 12.28
N LEU A 271 -9.05 23.42 11.59
CA LEU A 271 -10.31 22.74 11.39
C LEU A 271 -10.73 22.09 12.70
N GLN A 272 -11.96 22.39 13.12
CA GLN A 272 -12.53 21.87 14.35
C GLN A 272 -13.28 20.57 14.10
N PRO A 273 -13.24 19.60 15.02
CA PRO A 273 -13.99 18.36 14.87
C PRO A 273 -15.48 18.60 15.11
N VAL A 274 -16.28 17.82 14.40
CA VAL A 274 -17.68 17.62 14.72
C VAL A 274 -17.84 16.17 15.20
N VAL A 275 -18.52 15.97 16.34
CA VAL A 275 -18.78 14.61 16.82
C VAL A 275 -19.99 14.05 16.10
N GLU A 276 -19.81 12.90 15.44
CA GLU A 276 -20.90 12.16 14.83
C GLU A 276 -20.95 10.71 15.32
N LYS A 277 -22.11 10.07 15.21
CA LYS A 277 -22.28 8.63 15.48
C LYS A 277 -22.09 7.84 14.19
N VAL A 278 -21.21 6.88 14.22
CA VAL A 278 -20.99 5.93 13.13
C VAL A 278 -21.55 4.57 13.56
N LYS A 279 -22.35 3.97 12.68
CA LYS A 279 -22.91 2.64 12.90
C LYS A 279 -22.15 1.61 12.07
N TYR A 280 -21.68 0.56 12.73
CA TYR A 280 -20.97 -0.55 12.12
C TYR A 280 -21.92 -1.67 11.66
N ALA A 281 -21.41 -2.57 10.82
CA ALA A 281 -22.19 -3.68 10.25
C ALA A 281 -22.70 -4.67 11.30
N ASP A 282 -22.03 -4.79 12.45
CA ASP A 282 -22.45 -5.62 13.59
C ASP A 282 -23.55 -4.97 14.46
N GLY A 283 -23.95 -3.73 14.11
CA GLY A 283 -24.98 -2.97 14.82
C GLY A 283 -24.45 -2.08 15.94
N THR A 284 -23.13 -2.11 16.25
CA THR A 284 -22.52 -1.20 17.22
C THR A 284 -22.52 0.23 16.71
N GLU A 285 -22.59 1.20 17.62
CA GLU A 285 -22.50 2.63 17.32
C GLU A 285 -21.42 3.25 18.16
N GLU A 286 -20.55 4.04 17.52
CA GLU A 286 -19.50 4.78 18.19
C GLU A 286 -19.55 6.27 17.84
N GLU A 287 -19.20 7.12 18.81
CA GLU A 287 -19.01 8.54 18.56
C GLU A 287 -17.57 8.78 18.14
N VAL A 288 -17.40 9.41 17.00
CA VAL A 288 -16.10 9.72 16.39
C VAL A 288 -16.00 11.21 16.07
N ASN A 289 -14.78 11.69 15.88
CA ASN A 289 -14.56 13.02 15.32
C ASN A 289 -14.63 12.96 13.79
N SER A 290 -15.36 13.90 13.19
CA SER A 290 -15.39 14.13 11.76
C SER A 290 -14.93 15.54 11.42
N PHE A 291 -14.49 15.75 10.19
CA PHE A 291 -13.95 17.02 9.73
C PHE A 291 -14.40 17.34 8.31
N ASP A 292 -14.63 18.63 8.07
CA ASP A 292 -14.81 19.20 6.75
C ASP A 292 -13.47 19.74 6.24
N LEU A 293 -12.83 19.02 5.33
CA LEU A 293 -11.49 19.32 4.84
C LEU A 293 -11.58 19.96 3.44
N PRO A 294 -11.06 21.19 3.23
CA PRO A 294 -10.93 21.77 1.91
C PRO A 294 -10.05 20.93 1.00
N VAL A 295 -10.50 20.67 -0.23
CA VAL A 295 -9.78 19.88 -1.24
C VAL A 295 -9.32 20.85 -2.33
N PRO A 296 -8.01 21.11 -2.45
CA PRO A 296 -7.49 22.05 -3.43
C PRO A 296 -7.61 21.52 -4.87
N GLU A 297 -7.36 20.23 -5.07
CA GLU A 297 -7.40 19.58 -6.38
C GLU A 297 -7.65 18.08 -6.22
N LEU A 298 -8.45 17.48 -7.13
CA LEU A 298 -8.66 16.04 -7.17
C LEU A 298 -7.47 15.31 -7.77
N ASP A 299 -7.30 14.05 -7.37
CA ASP A 299 -6.28 13.14 -7.88
C ASP A 299 -4.84 13.63 -7.67
N LYS A 300 -4.66 14.66 -6.81
CA LYS A 300 -3.35 15.18 -6.37
C LYS A 300 -3.21 15.12 -4.86
N GLU A 301 -1.98 14.86 -4.42
CA GLU A 301 -1.63 14.92 -3.01
C GLU A 301 -1.54 16.37 -2.51
N PHE A 302 -2.03 16.60 -1.29
CA PHE A 302 -1.84 17.85 -0.56
C PHE A 302 -1.54 17.59 0.91
N SER A 303 -0.96 18.58 1.58
CA SER A 303 -0.51 18.45 2.97
C SER A 303 -1.66 18.71 3.94
N VAL A 304 -1.77 17.86 4.95
CA VAL A 304 -2.64 18.04 6.11
C VAL A 304 -1.85 17.77 7.37
N ALA A 305 -1.83 18.72 8.28
CA ALA A 305 -1.29 18.50 9.61
C ALA A 305 -2.40 18.07 10.56
N ILE A 306 -2.11 17.10 11.43
CA ILE A 306 -3.01 16.61 12.47
C ILE A 306 -2.42 16.82 13.85
N ILE A 307 -3.26 17.06 14.84
CA ILE A 307 -2.89 17.04 16.26
C ILE A 307 -3.84 16.12 17.02
N GLY A 308 -3.26 15.23 17.80
CA GLY A 308 -4.01 14.35 18.70
C GLY A 308 -4.07 14.89 20.12
N THR A 309 -4.71 14.11 21.00
CA THR A 309 -4.86 14.42 22.44
C THR A 309 -3.53 14.63 23.17
N LYS A 310 -2.41 14.14 22.63
CA LYS A 310 -1.05 14.32 23.17
C LYS A 310 -0.43 15.69 22.83
N GLY A 311 -1.10 16.53 22.06
CA GLY A 311 -0.69 17.91 21.79
C GLY A 311 0.51 18.06 20.82
N LYS A 312 0.88 17.01 20.06
CA LYS A 312 1.95 17.04 19.06
C LYS A 312 1.38 17.05 17.66
N TRP A 313 1.90 17.96 16.81
CA TRP A 313 1.55 18.02 15.39
C TRP A 313 2.34 17.00 14.56
N TYR A 314 1.68 16.43 13.55
CA TYR A 314 2.25 15.49 12.58
C TYR A 314 1.82 15.91 11.18
N ASP A 315 2.76 15.81 10.23
CA ASP A 315 2.52 16.06 8.82
C ASP A 315 2.04 14.79 8.12
N HIS A 316 1.02 14.93 7.28
CA HIS A 316 0.51 13.87 6.44
C HIS A 316 0.27 14.34 5.01
N LYS A 317 0.31 13.39 4.06
CA LYS A 317 -0.11 13.57 2.68
C LYS A 317 -1.43 12.88 2.46
N VAL A 318 -2.37 13.60 1.87
CA VAL A 318 -3.69 13.08 1.56
C VAL A 318 -4.07 13.39 0.12
N SER A 319 -4.93 12.57 -0.46
CA SER A 319 -5.54 12.83 -1.77
C SER A 319 -7.02 12.43 -1.78
N VAL A 320 -7.79 13.11 -2.63
CA VAL A 320 -9.21 12.81 -2.85
C VAL A 320 -9.38 12.38 -4.29
N THR A 321 -9.88 11.16 -4.48
CA THR A 321 -9.93 10.51 -5.79
C THR A 321 -11.29 9.88 -6.08
N ASN A 322 -11.56 9.55 -7.34
CA ASN A 322 -12.74 8.80 -7.77
C ASN A 322 -14.09 9.36 -7.28
N PRO A 323 -14.42 10.64 -7.50
CA PRO A 323 -15.70 11.20 -7.08
C PRO A 323 -16.86 10.62 -7.90
N VAL A 324 -17.80 9.97 -7.23
CA VAL A 324 -19.03 9.42 -7.80
C VAL A 324 -20.20 10.24 -7.29
N LYS A 325 -21.02 10.76 -8.18
CA LYS A 325 -22.18 11.58 -7.80
C LYS A 325 -23.17 10.75 -6.98
N LYS A 326 -23.59 11.31 -5.82
CA LYS A 326 -24.69 10.76 -5.01
C LYS A 326 -26.04 10.94 -5.68
#